data_646add64e7e9184757baa8d055301d38
#
_entry.id   646add64e7e9184757baa8d055301d38
#
_cell.length_a   1.000
_cell.length_b   1.000
_cell.length_c   1.000
_cell.angle_alpha   90.00
_cell.angle_beta   90.00
_cell.angle_gamma   90.00
#
_symmetry.space_group_name_H-M   'P 1'
#
loop_
_entity.id
_entity.type
_entity.pdbx_description
1 polymer ?
#
loop_
_entity_poly.entity_id
_entity_poly.type
_entity_poly.pdbx_seq_one_letter_code
_entity_poly.pdbx_strand_id
1 'polypeptide(L)'
;MSRNSAPPPAPFTVEIEDVTPPATFEHLADALAALWSSLRTLPLGATQYDAYQYFLTRPNAVQRVTEHIDRDGELVLSFRMEGRLHAFRVSPARAQAGSR
;
A
#
# COMPACT_ATOMS: atom_id res chain seq x y z
N MET A 1 -13.72 27.23 11.52
CA MET A 1 -13.49 26.72 11.39
C MET A 1 -13.03 26.16 11.21
N SER A 2 -12.74 25.97 11.01
CA SER A 2 -12.33 25.34 10.67
C SER A 2 -11.92 24.66 10.70
N ARG A 3 -11.87 24.28 10.66
CA ARG A 3 -11.43 23.56 10.55
C ARG A 3 -11.05 22.94 10.17
N ASN A 4 -11.01 22.67 10.02
CA ASN A 4 -10.57 22.00 9.56
C ASN A 4 -10.31 21.62 9.12
N SER A 5 -10.35 22.16 9.68
CA SER A 5 -10.43 21.25 8.90
C SER A 5 -9.42 20.49 8.21
N ALA A 6 -9.27 19.27 8.40
CA ALA A 6 -8.38 18.44 7.63
C ALA A 6 -8.87 18.37 6.19
N PRO A 7 -7.97 18.36 5.20
CA PRO A 7 -8.39 18.15 3.84
C PRO A 7 -8.97 16.75 3.69
N PRO A 8 -9.81 16.53 2.70
CA PRO A 8 -10.28 15.18 2.46
C PRO A 8 -9.09 14.25 2.22
N PRO A 9 -9.20 12.99 2.60
CA PRO A 9 -8.10 12.06 2.37
C PRO A 9 -7.78 12.00 0.89
N ALA A 10 -6.51 12.05 0.57
CA ALA A 10 -6.08 11.90 -0.79
C ALA A 10 -6.25 10.44 -1.21
N PRO A 11 -6.53 10.17 -2.48
CA PRO A 11 -6.51 8.79 -2.96
C PRO A 11 -5.13 8.17 -2.79
N PHE A 12 -5.10 6.86 -2.77
CA PHE A 12 -3.85 6.11 -2.64
C PHE A 12 -3.65 5.26 -3.87
N THR A 13 -2.40 5.17 -4.32
CA THR A 13 -2.01 4.31 -5.41
C THR A 13 -1.26 3.12 -4.87
N VAL A 14 -1.63 1.92 -5.30
CA VAL A 14 -0.90 0.70 -4.97
C VAL A 14 -0.37 0.09 -6.26
N GLU A 15 0.80 -0.52 -6.15
CA GLU A 15 1.46 -1.11 -7.30
C GLU A 15 2.31 -2.27 -6.81
N ILE A 16 2.31 -3.37 -7.57
CA ILE A 16 3.21 -4.50 -7.31
C ILE A 16 4.09 -4.63 -8.53
N GLU A 17 5.38 -4.40 -8.35
CA GLU A 17 6.36 -4.41 -9.44
C GLU A 17 6.28 -5.72 -10.23
N ASP A 18 6.16 -5.61 -11.53
CA ASP A 18 6.12 -6.75 -12.46
C ASP A 18 4.89 -7.65 -12.29
N VAL A 19 3.92 -7.24 -11.48
CA VAL A 19 2.72 -8.06 -11.25
C VAL A 19 1.46 -7.29 -11.61
N THR A 20 1.27 -6.10 -11.03
CA THR A 20 0.08 -5.30 -11.32
C THR A 20 0.48 -3.88 -11.67
N PRO A 21 -0.24 -3.25 -12.61
CA PRO A 21 -0.03 -1.82 -12.83
C PRO A 21 -0.54 -1.02 -11.63
N PRO A 22 -0.18 0.26 -11.55
CA PRO A 22 -0.70 1.11 -10.48
C PRO A 22 -2.22 1.18 -10.53
N ALA A 23 -2.84 1.12 -9.36
CA ALA A 23 -4.29 1.27 -9.23
C ALA A 23 -4.57 2.24 -8.08
N THR A 24 -5.58 3.07 -8.25
CA THR A 24 -5.87 4.14 -7.30
C THR A 24 -7.15 3.83 -6.53
N PHE A 25 -7.11 4.09 -5.23
CA PHE A 25 -8.23 3.85 -4.34
C PHE A 25 -8.47 5.08 -3.48
N GLU A 26 -9.71 5.40 -3.21
CA GLU A 26 -10.04 6.57 -2.41
C GLU A 26 -9.77 6.36 -0.92
N HIS A 27 -9.81 5.12 -0.47
CA HIS A 27 -9.61 4.80 0.95
C HIS A 27 -8.46 3.84 1.12
N LEU A 28 -7.61 4.11 2.09
CA LEU A 28 -6.45 3.27 2.33
C LEU A 28 -6.86 1.84 2.68
N ALA A 29 -7.97 1.67 3.40
CA ALA A 29 -8.44 0.32 3.72
C ALA A 29 -8.69 -0.50 2.46
N ASP A 30 -9.29 0.12 1.44
CA ASP A 30 -9.55 -0.57 0.18
C ASP A 30 -8.26 -0.84 -0.57
N ALA A 31 -7.33 0.10 -0.51
CA ALA A 31 -6.02 -0.08 -1.16
C ALA A 31 -5.29 -1.27 -0.55
N LEU A 32 -5.28 -1.39 0.78
CA LEU A 32 -4.61 -2.51 1.43
C LEU A 32 -5.30 -3.82 1.16
N ALA A 33 -6.63 -3.82 1.11
CA ALA A 33 -7.38 -5.04 0.79
C ALA A 33 -7.06 -5.51 -0.63
N ALA A 34 -7.00 -4.58 -1.58
CA ALA A 34 -6.68 -4.93 -2.97
C ALA A 34 -5.25 -5.44 -3.08
N LEU A 35 -4.32 -4.79 -2.36
CA LEU A 35 -2.93 -5.21 -2.36
C LEU A 35 -2.81 -6.64 -1.83
N TRP A 36 -3.46 -6.94 -0.71
CA TRP A 36 -3.41 -8.29 -0.16
C TRP A 36 -4.08 -9.29 -1.09
N SER A 37 -5.20 -8.92 -1.72
CA SER A 37 -5.87 -9.81 -2.67
C SER A 37 -4.95 -10.22 -3.81
N SER A 38 -4.07 -9.32 -4.25
CA SER A 38 -3.11 -9.64 -5.29
C SER A 38 -1.94 -10.45 -4.75
N LEU A 39 -1.39 -10.03 -3.62
CA LEU A 39 -0.22 -10.72 -3.05
C LEU A 39 -0.51 -12.18 -2.70
N ARG A 40 -1.70 -12.44 -2.17
CA ARG A 40 -2.04 -13.79 -1.73
C ARG A 40 -2.10 -14.81 -2.86
N THR A 41 -2.18 -14.35 -4.10
CA THR A 41 -2.22 -15.25 -5.24
C THR A 41 -0.83 -15.57 -5.79
N LEU A 42 0.22 -14.96 -5.24
CA LEU A 42 1.57 -15.13 -5.73
C LEU A 42 2.28 -16.24 -4.97
N PRO A 43 3.27 -16.89 -5.59
CA PRO A 43 4.03 -17.96 -4.93
C PRO A 43 5.07 -17.39 -3.98
N LEU A 44 4.63 -16.83 -2.87
CA LEU A 44 5.50 -16.14 -1.91
C LEU A 44 6.20 -17.08 -0.93
N GLY A 45 5.66 -18.27 -0.71
CA GLY A 45 6.13 -19.14 0.36
C GLY A 45 5.47 -18.76 1.68
N ALA A 46 5.44 -19.72 2.61
CA ALA A 46 4.66 -19.58 3.84
C ALA A 46 5.12 -18.41 4.70
N THR A 47 6.43 -18.21 4.82
CA THR A 47 6.95 -17.15 5.69
C THR A 47 6.53 -15.77 5.22
N GLN A 48 6.71 -15.47 3.94
CA GLN A 48 6.31 -14.17 3.41
C GLN A 48 4.79 -14.02 3.39
N TYR A 49 4.09 -15.09 3.04
CA TYR A 49 2.64 -15.07 3.02
C TYR A 49 2.10 -14.68 4.42
N ASP A 50 2.60 -15.34 5.45
CA ASP A 50 2.13 -15.06 6.80
C ASP A 50 2.48 -13.65 7.25
N ALA A 51 3.70 -13.20 6.92
CA ALA A 51 4.14 -11.87 7.31
C ALA A 51 3.29 -10.78 6.69
N TYR A 52 3.04 -10.87 5.39
CA TYR A 52 2.25 -9.84 4.72
C TYR A 52 0.78 -9.94 5.02
N GLN A 53 0.26 -11.15 5.25
CA GLN A 53 -1.10 -11.30 5.72
C GLN A 53 -1.28 -10.54 7.02
N TYR A 54 -0.39 -10.77 7.98
CA TYR A 54 -0.46 -10.10 9.26
C TYR A 54 -0.35 -8.58 9.08
N PHE A 55 0.65 -8.14 8.32
CA PHE A 55 0.93 -6.72 8.18
C PHE A 55 -0.23 -5.98 7.52
N LEU A 56 -0.88 -6.58 6.53
CA LEU A 56 -1.88 -5.89 5.73
C LEU A 56 -3.31 -6.09 6.23
N THR A 57 -3.56 -7.13 7.04
CA THR A 57 -4.94 -7.44 7.43
C THR A 57 -5.21 -7.31 8.92
N ARG A 58 -4.21 -6.98 9.74
CA ARG A 58 -4.44 -6.81 11.17
C ARG A 58 -5.36 -5.62 11.41
N PRO A 59 -6.05 -5.58 12.56
CA PRO A 59 -7.05 -4.53 12.81
C PRO A 59 -6.51 -3.11 12.71
N ASN A 60 -5.25 -2.88 13.04
CA ASN A 60 -4.67 -1.54 12.99
C ASN A 60 -3.79 -1.34 11.76
N ALA A 61 -3.97 -2.14 10.71
CA ALA A 61 -3.13 -2.02 9.52
C ALA A 61 -3.22 -0.63 8.88
N VAL A 62 -4.43 -0.10 8.75
CA VAL A 62 -4.60 1.23 8.15
C VAL A 62 -3.86 2.28 8.95
N GLN A 63 -3.98 2.24 10.28
CA GLN A 63 -3.29 3.20 11.13
C GLN A 63 -1.78 3.10 10.97
N ARG A 64 -1.25 1.87 11.00
CA ARG A 64 0.19 1.68 10.89
C ARG A 64 0.75 2.13 9.55
N VAL A 65 0.04 1.83 8.48
CA VAL A 65 0.47 2.25 7.15
C VAL A 65 0.37 3.77 7.03
N THR A 66 -0.68 4.37 7.57
CA THR A 66 -0.83 5.81 7.56
C THR A 66 0.36 6.48 8.25
N GLU A 67 0.74 5.98 9.42
CA GLU A 67 1.88 6.52 10.15
C GLU A 67 3.16 6.42 9.32
N HIS A 68 3.34 5.31 8.65
CA HIS A 68 4.52 5.10 7.84
C HIS A 68 4.57 6.08 6.66
N ILE A 69 3.43 6.25 5.98
CA ILE A 69 3.35 7.16 4.84
C ILE A 69 3.54 8.61 5.29
N ASP A 70 2.97 8.98 6.45
CA ASP A 70 3.14 10.33 6.97
C ASP A 70 4.61 10.63 7.26
N ARG A 71 5.35 9.64 7.73
CA ARG A 71 6.74 9.83 8.07
C ARG A 71 7.65 9.80 6.84
N ASP A 72 7.42 8.85 5.94
CA ASP A 72 8.36 8.59 4.85
C ASP A 72 7.85 8.99 3.47
N GLY A 73 6.59 9.38 3.35
CA GLY A 73 6.00 9.78 2.08
C GLY A 73 5.36 8.64 1.30
N GLU A 74 5.77 7.43 1.54
CA GLU A 74 5.21 6.25 0.88
C GLU A 74 5.63 5.01 1.65
N LEU A 75 4.95 3.91 1.38
CA LEU A 75 5.33 2.61 1.92
C LEU A 75 5.87 1.77 0.76
N VAL A 76 7.09 1.29 0.89
CA VAL A 76 7.70 0.39 -0.09
C VAL A 76 8.23 -0.81 0.67
N LEU A 77 7.79 -2.01 0.28
CA LEU A 77 8.27 -3.24 0.88
C LEU A 77 8.69 -4.19 -0.21
N SER A 78 9.72 -4.99 0.08
CA SER A 78 10.25 -5.94 -0.88
C SER A 78 9.82 -7.35 -0.53
N PHE A 79 9.69 -8.20 -1.54
CA PHE A 79 9.40 -9.61 -1.34
C PHE A 79 10.14 -10.42 -2.39
N ARG A 80 10.37 -11.69 -2.09
CA ARG A 80 10.99 -12.60 -3.03
C ARG A 80 9.95 -13.48 -3.69
N MET A 81 10.08 -13.64 -4.98
CA MET A 81 9.20 -14.50 -5.74
C MET A 81 10.03 -15.14 -6.86
N GLU A 82 10.06 -16.45 -6.87
CA GLU A 82 10.76 -17.20 -7.90
C GLU A 82 12.23 -16.80 -8.02
N GLY A 83 12.87 -16.59 -6.88
CA GLY A 83 14.29 -16.27 -6.83
C GLY A 83 14.64 -14.83 -7.15
N ARG A 84 13.65 -13.97 -7.36
CA ARG A 84 13.88 -12.58 -7.68
C ARG A 84 13.24 -11.67 -6.64
N LEU A 85 13.84 -10.50 -6.47
CA LEU A 85 13.33 -9.51 -5.54
C LEU A 85 12.38 -8.58 -6.28
N HIS A 86 11.21 -8.37 -5.69
CA HIS A 86 10.20 -7.45 -6.20
C HIS A 86 9.80 -6.49 -5.10
N ALA A 87 9.11 -5.43 -5.45
CA ALA A 87 8.64 -4.48 -4.46
C ALA A 87 7.17 -4.18 -4.70
N PHE A 88 6.45 -3.89 -3.62
CA PHE A 88 5.15 -3.25 -3.77
C PHE A 88 5.17 -1.90 -3.08
N ARG A 89 4.32 -1.01 -3.56
CA ARG A 89 4.32 0.38 -3.11
C ARG A 89 2.91 0.86 -2.85
N VAL A 90 2.76 1.61 -1.76
CA VAL A 90 1.53 2.33 -1.45
C VAL A 90 1.91 3.79 -1.27
N SER A 91 1.31 4.68 -2.04
CA SER A 91 1.67 6.09 -1.97
C SER A 91 0.45 6.97 -2.23
N PRO A 92 0.48 8.21 -1.72
CA PRO A 92 -0.60 9.15 -2.03
C PRO A 92 -0.59 9.51 -3.51
N ALA A 93 -1.75 9.38 -4.14
CA ALA A 93 -1.86 9.67 -5.57
C ALA A 93 -1.81 11.15 -5.89
N ARG A 94 -2.15 11.99 -4.93
CA ARG A 94 -2.23 13.42 -5.17
C ARG A 94 -0.88 14.04 -5.53
N ALA A 95 0.20 13.37 -5.18
CA ALA A 95 1.53 13.89 -5.48
C ALA A 95 1.73 14.12 -6.97
N GLN A 96 1.06 13.33 -7.78
CA GLN A 96 1.18 13.44 -9.22
C GLN A 96 0.51 14.68 -9.76
N ALA A 97 -0.59 15.05 -9.16
CA ALA A 97 -1.32 16.24 -9.62
C ALA A 97 -0.55 17.50 -9.34
N GLY A 98 0.29 17.47 -8.31
CA GLY A 98 1.05 18.65 -7.96
C GLY A 98 2.26 18.88 -8.83
N SER A 99 2.63 17.94 -9.61
CA SER A 99 3.81 18.14 -10.43
C SER A 99 3.47 18.93 -11.66
N ARG A 100 3.64 19.39 -11.85
CA ARG A 100 3.31 19.92 -12.96
C ARG A 100 3.90 20.37 -13.51
#